data_a22a5be7a3dfdc8de9f014239ab6b64b
#
_entry.id   a22a5be7a3dfdc8de9f014239ab6b64b
#
_cell.length_a   1.000
_cell.length_b   1.000
_cell.length_c   1.000
_cell.angle_alpha   90.00
_cell.angle_beta   90.00
_cell.angle_gamma   90.00
#
_symmetry.space_group_name_H-M   'P 1'
#
loop_
_entity.id
_entity.type
_entity.pdbx_description
1 polymer ?
#
loop_
_entity_poly.entity_id
_entity_poly.type
_entity_poly.pdbx_seq_one_letter_code
_entity_poly.pdbx_strand_id
1 'polypeptide(L)'
;MAYDYMTVEHEDNIGIITLNRPPANPISYPVMVEIGNAVNELQKDKQLRVIIITGAGEKAFSAGFDVKTAGTPESAQLPGKGHEVFNKIEGGSIPVIAAINGFALGGGCELAMACHFRIMADAEGAVIGLPEINLGIIPGWAGT
;
A
#
# COMPACT_ATOMS: atom_id res chain seq x y z
N MET A 1 6.31 11.73 12.05
CA MET A 1 5.23 11.17 12.90
C MET A 1 5.59 9.74 13.28
N ALA A 2 5.10 9.22 14.41
CA ALA A 2 5.18 7.79 14.68
C ALA A 2 3.96 7.12 14.01
N TYR A 3 4.19 5.99 13.35
CA TYR A 3 3.17 5.16 12.72
C TYR A 3 3.11 3.82 13.45
N ASP A 4 1.92 3.25 13.58
CA ASP A 4 1.72 1.98 14.29
C ASP A 4 1.91 0.75 13.36
N TYR A 5 1.66 0.95 12.05
CA TYR A 5 1.59 -0.14 11.07
C TYR A 5 2.62 -0.05 9.95
N MET A 6 3.56 0.89 10.06
CA MET A 6 4.64 1.05 9.09
C MET A 6 5.80 1.82 9.67
N THR A 7 6.94 1.77 9.00
CA THR A 7 8.04 2.69 9.22
C THR A 7 8.17 3.65 8.04
N VAL A 8 8.63 4.86 8.33
CA VAL A 8 8.97 5.87 7.31
C VAL A 8 10.40 6.29 7.55
N GLU A 9 11.23 6.04 6.57
CA GLU A 9 12.66 6.30 6.63
C GLU A 9 13.07 7.25 5.49
N HIS A 10 14.14 7.98 5.72
CA HIS A 10 14.78 8.85 4.73
C HIS A 10 16.19 8.37 4.49
N GLU A 11 16.52 8.07 3.25
CA GLU A 11 17.84 7.68 2.83
C GLU A 11 18.26 8.58 1.67
N ASP A 12 19.15 9.53 1.92
CA ASP A 12 19.49 10.61 0.99
C ASP A 12 18.23 11.37 0.49
N ASN A 13 17.95 11.27 -0.81
CA ASN A 13 16.79 11.88 -1.45
C ASN A 13 15.63 10.88 -1.69
N ILE A 14 15.61 9.78 -0.95
CA ILE A 14 14.62 8.70 -1.06
C ILE A 14 13.80 8.64 0.23
N GLY A 15 12.47 8.71 0.11
CA GLY A 15 11.56 8.39 1.20
C GLY A 15 11.13 6.94 1.09
N ILE A 16 11.21 6.16 2.18
CA ILE A 16 10.86 4.73 2.19
C ILE A 16 9.73 4.51 3.18
N ILE A 17 8.61 3.99 2.68
CA ILE A 17 7.48 3.52 3.49
C ILE A 17 7.52 2.00 3.51
N THR A 18 7.74 1.40 4.67
CA THR A 18 7.72 -0.04 4.84
C THR A 18 6.48 -0.45 5.64
N LEU A 19 5.50 -1.07 4.98
CA LEU A 19 4.33 -1.63 5.64
C LEU A 19 4.77 -2.73 6.62
N ASN A 20 4.41 -2.62 7.88
CA ASN A 20 4.85 -3.54 8.93
C ASN A 20 3.68 -3.98 9.82
N ARG A 21 2.85 -4.84 9.28
CA ARG A 21 1.72 -5.46 9.98
C ARG A 21 1.71 -6.97 9.73
N PRO A 22 2.54 -7.73 10.48
CA PRO A 22 2.64 -9.18 10.29
C PRO A 22 1.29 -9.89 10.43
N PRO A 23 1.10 -11.06 9.74
CA PRO A 23 2.12 -11.76 8.95
C PRO A 23 2.17 -11.35 7.47
N ALA A 24 1.22 -10.57 6.97
CA ALA A 24 1.00 -10.40 5.53
C ALA A 24 0.64 -8.95 5.14
N ASN A 25 0.90 -7.99 6.01
CA ASN A 25 0.64 -6.57 5.79
C ASN A 25 -0.80 -6.28 5.30
N PRO A 26 -1.85 -6.82 5.99
CA PRO A 26 -3.23 -6.54 5.59
C PRO A 26 -3.57 -5.07 5.84
N ILE A 27 -4.39 -4.51 4.97
CA ILE A 27 -4.78 -3.10 5.00
C ILE A 27 -6.19 -2.96 5.60
N SER A 28 -6.26 -2.39 6.79
CA SER A 28 -7.48 -1.92 7.44
C SER A 28 -7.64 -0.41 7.29
N TYR A 29 -8.75 0.16 7.74
CA TYR A 29 -8.96 1.61 7.67
C TYR A 29 -7.84 2.42 8.34
N PRO A 30 -7.39 2.11 9.58
CA PRO A 30 -6.26 2.82 10.18
C PRO A 30 -4.97 2.73 9.36
N VAL A 31 -4.66 1.55 8.81
CA VAL A 31 -3.47 1.38 7.95
C VAL A 31 -3.56 2.26 6.70
N MET A 32 -4.74 2.31 6.05
CA MET A 32 -4.96 3.16 4.88
C MET A 32 -4.79 4.65 5.23
N VAL A 33 -5.27 5.07 6.40
CA VAL A 33 -5.08 6.45 6.90
C VAL A 33 -3.60 6.75 7.08
N GLU A 34 -2.83 5.82 7.68
CA GLU A 34 -1.39 6.00 7.87
C GLU A 34 -0.63 6.07 6.54
N ILE A 35 -0.96 5.20 5.55
CA ILE A 35 -0.39 5.28 4.19
C ILE A 35 -0.62 6.68 3.61
N GLY A 36 -1.86 7.17 3.69
CA GLY A 36 -2.22 8.51 3.19
C GLY A 36 -1.45 9.63 3.87
N ASN A 37 -1.25 9.53 5.18
CA ASN A 37 -0.49 10.51 5.95
C ASN A 37 1.01 10.48 5.60
N ALA A 38 1.60 9.29 5.52
CA ALA A 38 3.01 9.10 5.16
C ALA A 38 3.29 9.64 3.74
N VAL A 39 2.46 9.27 2.77
CA VAL A 39 2.58 9.78 1.40
C VAL A 39 2.47 11.31 1.37
N ASN A 40 1.47 11.87 2.06
CA ASN A 40 1.26 13.33 2.10
C ASN A 40 2.40 14.08 2.79
N GLU A 41 3.04 13.49 3.80
CA GLU A 41 4.22 14.03 4.47
C GLU A 41 5.41 14.05 3.51
N LEU A 42 5.73 12.90 2.89
CA LEU A 42 6.85 12.77 1.97
C LEU A 42 6.68 13.60 0.69
N GLN A 43 5.46 13.73 0.16
CA GLN A 43 5.18 14.58 -1.02
C GLN A 43 5.45 16.07 -0.78
N LYS A 44 5.51 16.53 0.47
CA LYS A 44 5.83 17.91 0.82
C LYS A 44 7.34 18.17 0.99
N ASP A 45 8.12 17.11 1.10
CA ASP A 45 9.57 17.23 1.28
C ASP A 45 10.25 17.53 -0.07
N LYS A 46 10.72 18.76 -0.22
CA LYS A 46 11.36 19.25 -1.45
C LYS A 46 12.74 18.61 -1.74
N GLN A 47 13.31 17.93 -0.76
CA GLN A 47 14.60 17.24 -0.94
C GLN A 47 14.43 15.86 -1.57
N LEU A 48 13.26 15.24 -1.39
CA LEU A 48 12.99 13.93 -1.95
C LEU A 48 12.85 13.97 -3.48
N ARG A 49 13.30 12.90 -4.11
CA ARG A 49 13.22 12.67 -5.56
C ARG A 49 12.36 11.46 -5.91
N VAL A 50 12.19 10.55 -4.96
CA VAL A 50 11.39 9.33 -5.13
C VAL A 50 10.87 8.86 -3.77
N ILE A 51 9.71 8.23 -3.77
CA ILE A 51 9.14 7.53 -2.63
C ILE A 51 9.08 6.04 -3.00
N ILE A 52 9.51 5.17 -2.10
CA ILE A 52 9.40 3.72 -2.24
C ILE A 52 8.37 3.23 -1.22
N ILE A 53 7.45 2.37 -1.66
CA ILE A 53 6.56 1.63 -0.78
C ILE A 53 6.92 0.15 -0.89
N THR A 54 7.14 -0.51 0.24
CA THR A 54 7.46 -1.94 0.31
C THR A 54 6.80 -2.60 1.53
N GLY A 55 6.88 -3.90 1.65
CA GLY A 55 6.43 -4.66 2.83
C GLY A 55 7.59 -5.10 3.71
N ALA A 56 7.39 -5.15 5.01
CA ALA A 56 8.36 -5.75 5.93
C ALA A 56 8.45 -7.26 5.72
N GLY A 57 9.67 -7.79 5.84
CA GLY A 57 9.97 -9.21 5.63
C GLY A 57 10.03 -9.62 4.15
N GLU A 58 10.09 -10.91 3.90
CA GLU A 58 10.30 -11.46 2.55
C GLU A 58 9.02 -12.04 1.93
N LYS A 59 7.96 -12.20 2.71
CA LYS A 59 6.78 -12.97 2.33
C LYS A 59 5.74 -12.18 1.57
N ALA A 60 5.49 -10.95 1.98
CA ALA A 60 4.36 -10.17 1.48
C ALA A 60 4.71 -8.69 1.32
N PHE A 61 4.35 -8.14 0.19
CA PHE A 61 4.12 -6.71 0.04
C PHE A 61 2.84 -6.34 0.82
N SER A 62 1.70 -6.89 0.44
CA SER A 62 0.43 -6.79 1.17
C SER A 62 -0.57 -7.83 0.69
N ALA A 63 -1.31 -8.42 1.62
CA ALA A 63 -2.46 -9.30 1.34
C ALA A 63 -3.74 -8.52 0.94
N GLY A 64 -3.70 -7.19 0.96
CA GLY A 64 -4.84 -6.34 0.66
C GLY A 64 -5.78 -6.17 1.85
N PHE A 65 -7.08 -6.08 1.59
CA PHE A 65 -8.09 -5.81 2.62
C PHE A 65 -7.99 -6.76 3.81
N ASP A 66 -7.99 -6.20 5.01
CA ASP A 66 -8.07 -6.98 6.24
C ASP A 66 -9.48 -7.52 6.46
N VAL A 67 -9.72 -8.74 5.99
CA VAL A 67 -11.02 -9.40 6.07
C VAL A 67 -11.55 -9.57 7.51
N LYS A 68 -10.68 -9.50 8.51
CA LYS A 68 -11.07 -9.55 9.92
C LYS A 68 -11.83 -8.30 10.36
N THR A 69 -11.69 -7.21 9.64
CA THR A 69 -12.39 -5.94 9.89
C THR A 69 -13.69 -5.80 9.08
N ALA A 70 -14.02 -6.81 8.25
CA ALA A 70 -15.24 -6.78 7.45
C ALA A 70 -16.49 -6.60 8.33
N GLY A 71 -17.40 -5.72 7.88
CA GLY A 71 -18.65 -5.42 8.60
C GLY A 71 -18.52 -4.39 9.72
N THR A 72 -17.32 -3.88 10.02
CA THR A 72 -17.18 -2.75 10.96
C THR A 72 -17.57 -1.42 10.28
N PRO A 73 -18.02 -0.41 11.07
CA PRO A 73 -18.32 0.92 10.51
C PRO A 73 -17.14 1.56 9.77
N GLU A 74 -15.91 1.34 10.27
CA GLU A 74 -14.69 1.83 9.66
C GLU A 74 -14.42 1.16 8.32
N SER A 75 -14.67 -0.16 8.23
CA SER A 75 -14.46 -0.90 6.97
C SER A 75 -15.40 -0.42 5.85
N ALA A 76 -16.58 0.09 6.19
CA ALA A 76 -17.51 0.68 5.22
C ALA A 76 -16.96 1.97 4.59
N GLN A 77 -16.06 2.68 5.27
CA GLN A 77 -15.42 3.90 4.78
C GLN A 77 -14.15 3.62 3.98
N LEU A 78 -13.62 2.41 4.08
CA LEU A 78 -12.33 2.04 3.51
C LEU A 78 -12.26 2.18 1.96
N PRO A 79 -13.29 1.84 1.17
CA PRO A 79 -13.25 2.06 -0.27
C PRO A 79 -13.03 3.54 -0.64
N GLY A 80 -13.80 4.44 -0.06
CA GLY A 80 -13.64 5.89 -0.29
C GLY A 80 -12.28 6.40 0.16
N LYS A 81 -11.78 5.93 1.30
CA LYS A 81 -10.45 6.28 1.79
C LYS A 81 -9.33 5.73 0.91
N GLY A 82 -9.48 4.51 0.40
CA GLY A 82 -8.57 3.91 -0.56
C GLY A 82 -8.44 4.76 -1.83
N HIS A 83 -9.56 5.14 -2.42
CA HIS A 83 -9.59 6.02 -3.60
C HIS A 83 -8.90 7.36 -3.32
N GLU A 84 -9.19 7.99 -2.16
CA GLU A 84 -8.53 9.25 -1.78
C GLU A 84 -7.00 9.10 -1.72
N VAL A 85 -6.52 8.04 -1.05
CA VAL A 85 -5.09 7.79 -0.87
C VAL A 85 -4.41 7.44 -2.19
N PHE A 86 -5.03 6.59 -3.00
CA PHE A 86 -4.46 6.16 -4.28
C PHE A 86 -4.41 7.31 -5.30
N ASN A 87 -5.41 8.18 -5.33
CA ASN A 87 -5.38 9.40 -6.12
C ASN A 87 -4.24 10.34 -5.69
N LYS A 88 -3.91 10.40 -4.39
CA LYS A 88 -2.76 11.17 -3.90
C LYS A 88 -1.42 10.56 -4.32
N ILE A 89 -1.33 9.24 -4.37
CA ILE A 89 -0.14 8.55 -4.85
C ILE A 89 0.05 8.85 -6.35
N GLU A 90 -0.97 8.57 -7.15
CA GLU A 90 -0.93 8.72 -8.61
C GLU A 90 -0.74 10.19 -9.05
N GLY A 91 -1.43 11.13 -8.39
CA GLY A 91 -1.35 12.57 -8.71
C GLY A 91 -0.20 13.30 -8.00
N GLY A 92 0.64 12.61 -7.26
CA GLY A 92 1.75 13.22 -6.52
C GLY A 92 2.86 13.76 -7.44
N SER A 93 3.55 14.79 -6.98
CA SER A 93 4.67 15.41 -7.73
C SER A 93 5.98 14.61 -7.62
N ILE A 94 6.13 13.82 -6.56
CA ILE A 94 7.28 12.94 -6.36
C ILE A 94 6.87 11.54 -6.80
N PRO A 95 7.58 10.91 -7.75
CA PRO A 95 7.25 9.56 -8.22
C PRO A 95 7.31 8.54 -7.08
N VAL A 96 6.35 7.61 -7.10
CA VAL A 96 6.24 6.53 -6.12
C VAL A 96 6.51 5.19 -6.81
N ILE A 97 7.37 4.38 -6.22
CA ILE A 97 7.74 3.04 -6.70
C ILE A 97 7.18 2.01 -5.70
N ALA A 98 6.40 1.05 -6.19
CA ALA A 98 6.10 -0.14 -5.42
C ALA A 98 7.25 -1.15 -5.56
N ALA A 99 7.99 -1.38 -4.49
CA ALA A 99 8.99 -2.44 -4.40
C ALA A 99 8.33 -3.69 -3.81
N ILE A 100 7.86 -4.56 -4.69
CA ILE A 100 7.05 -5.74 -4.35
C ILE A 100 7.97 -6.87 -3.95
N ASN A 101 8.17 -7.04 -2.64
CA ASN A 101 9.11 -7.99 -2.03
C ASN A 101 8.54 -9.40 -1.86
N GLY A 102 7.26 -9.62 -2.14
CA GLY A 102 6.57 -10.89 -2.00
C GLY A 102 5.21 -10.81 -2.71
N PHE A 103 4.18 -11.46 -2.18
CA PHE A 103 2.87 -11.36 -2.81
C PHE A 103 2.20 -10.00 -2.58
N ALA A 104 1.51 -9.52 -3.62
CA ALA A 104 0.67 -8.32 -3.60
C ALA A 104 -0.72 -8.68 -4.13
N LEU A 105 -1.67 -8.89 -3.22
CA LEU A 105 -2.99 -9.43 -3.56
C LEU A 105 -4.11 -8.46 -3.21
N GLY A 106 -5.18 -8.45 -4.01
CA GLY A 106 -6.35 -7.61 -3.77
C GLY A 106 -5.97 -6.14 -3.62
N GLY A 107 -6.34 -5.50 -2.52
CA GLY A 107 -5.96 -4.12 -2.21
C GLY A 107 -4.45 -3.86 -2.18
N GLY A 108 -3.62 -4.89 -1.95
CA GLY A 108 -2.16 -4.78 -2.10
C GLY A 108 -1.73 -4.64 -3.56
N CYS A 109 -2.40 -5.37 -4.46
CA CYS A 109 -2.23 -5.19 -5.90
C CYS A 109 -2.71 -3.80 -6.33
N GLU A 110 -3.85 -3.34 -5.83
CA GLU A 110 -4.41 -2.02 -6.12
C GLU A 110 -3.48 -0.89 -5.65
N LEU A 111 -2.88 -1.01 -4.45
CA LEU A 111 -1.87 -0.09 -3.95
C LEU A 111 -0.64 -0.05 -4.88
N ALA A 112 -0.16 -1.23 -5.31
CA ALA A 112 0.95 -1.30 -6.26
C ALA A 112 0.60 -0.68 -7.61
N MET A 113 -0.64 -0.84 -8.10
CA MET A 113 -1.10 -0.22 -9.35
C MET A 113 -1.21 1.31 -9.25
N ALA A 114 -1.56 1.85 -8.09
CA ALA A 114 -1.61 3.30 -7.85
C ALA A 114 -0.21 3.95 -7.86
N CYS A 115 0.85 3.19 -7.66
CA CYS A 115 2.22 3.67 -7.77
C CYS A 115 2.61 3.90 -9.25
N HIS A 116 3.52 4.85 -9.49
CA HIS A 116 4.00 5.19 -10.83
C HIS A 116 4.80 4.05 -11.48
N PHE A 117 5.61 3.35 -10.67
CA PHE A 117 6.44 2.22 -11.11
C PHE A 117 6.28 1.04 -10.16
N ARG A 118 6.51 -0.14 -10.69
CA ARG A 118 6.48 -1.42 -9.95
C ARG A 118 7.74 -2.20 -10.26
N ILE A 119 8.43 -2.62 -9.21
CA ILE A 119 9.56 -3.55 -9.28
C ILE A 119 9.17 -4.72 -8.39
N MET A 120 9.28 -5.93 -8.90
CA MET A 120 8.86 -7.14 -8.19
C MET A 120 10.04 -8.08 -8.03
N ALA A 121 10.16 -8.67 -6.84
CA ALA A 121 11.15 -9.69 -6.59
C ALA A 121 10.92 -10.90 -7.50
N ASP A 122 12.00 -11.42 -8.08
CA ASP A 122 12.01 -12.71 -8.78
C ASP A 122 12.26 -13.82 -7.73
N ALA A 123 11.21 -14.16 -6.99
CA ALA A 123 11.26 -15.10 -5.89
C ALA A 123 10.02 -16.02 -5.90
N GLU A 124 10.20 -17.23 -5.38
CA GLU A 124 9.09 -18.17 -5.21
C GLU A 124 8.03 -17.56 -4.27
N GLY A 125 6.77 -17.58 -4.70
CA GLY A 125 5.64 -17.00 -3.95
C GLY A 125 5.44 -15.50 -4.16
N ALA A 126 6.32 -14.81 -4.89
CA ALA A 126 6.06 -13.45 -5.33
C ALA A 126 5.03 -13.48 -6.45
N VAL A 127 3.81 -13.07 -6.13
CA VAL A 127 2.67 -13.02 -7.07
C VAL A 127 1.92 -11.71 -6.92
N ILE A 128 1.35 -11.22 -8.01
CA ILE A 128 0.50 -10.03 -8.03
C ILE A 128 -0.83 -10.36 -8.68
N GLY A 129 -1.94 -9.95 -8.08
CA GLY A 129 -3.25 -10.23 -8.66
C GLY A 129 -4.43 -9.76 -7.81
N LEU A 130 -5.61 -9.91 -8.40
CA LEU A 130 -6.91 -9.53 -7.83
C LEU A 130 -7.76 -10.80 -7.59
N PRO A 131 -7.61 -11.47 -6.43
CA PRO A 131 -8.30 -12.73 -6.13
C PRO A 131 -9.74 -12.54 -5.62
N GLU A 132 -10.29 -11.36 -5.68
CA GLU A 132 -11.60 -10.97 -5.12
C GLU A 132 -12.74 -11.85 -5.62
N ILE A 133 -12.64 -12.39 -6.83
CA ILE A 133 -13.63 -13.32 -7.39
C ILE A 133 -13.83 -14.56 -6.51
N ASN A 134 -12.78 -15.02 -5.82
CA ASN A 134 -12.85 -16.16 -4.91
C ASN A 134 -13.66 -15.85 -3.64
N LEU A 135 -13.90 -14.58 -3.35
CA LEU A 135 -14.68 -14.10 -2.22
C LEU A 135 -16.07 -13.59 -2.66
N GLY A 136 -16.37 -13.60 -3.96
CA GLY A 136 -17.62 -13.09 -4.51
C GLY A 136 -17.76 -11.57 -4.38
N ILE A 137 -16.65 -10.85 -4.34
CA ILE A 137 -16.60 -9.38 -4.25
C ILE A 137 -15.88 -8.79 -5.44
N ILE A 138 -15.96 -7.47 -5.58
CA ILE A 138 -15.27 -6.68 -6.61
C ILE A 138 -14.09 -5.97 -5.95
N PRO A 139 -12.92 -5.83 -6.64
CA PRO A 139 -11.84 -4.96 -6.18
C PRO A 139 -12.39 -3.54 -5.90
N GLY A 140 -12.19 -3.05 -4.68
CA GLY A 140 -12.88 -1.86 -4.19
C GLY A 140 -12.07 -0.56 -4.24
N TRP A 141 -10.77 -0.62 -4.62
CA TRP A 141 -9.86 0.52 -4.57
C TRP A 141 -9.28 0.89 -5.93
N ALA A 142 -10.05 0.73 -6.99
CA ALA A 142 -9.73 1.05 -8.39
C ALA A 142 -8.99 -0.04 -9.17
N GLY A 143 -9.05 -1.29 -8.75
CA GLY A 143 -8.51 -2.45 -9.49
C GLY A 143 -9.38 -2.89 -10.69
N THR A 144 -10.48 -2.20 -10.91
CA THR A 144 -11.43 -2.46 -12.02
C THR A 144 -11.46 -1.33 -13.02
#